data_7c8ce20166d1e7445a1d07f786a18928
#
_entry.id   7c8ce20166d1e7445a1d07f786a18928
#
_cell.length_a   1.000
_cell.length_b   1.000
_cell.length_c   1.000
_cell.angle_alpha   90.00
_cell.angle_beta   90.00
_cell.angle_gamma   90.00
#
_symmetry.space_group_name_H-M   'P 1'
#
loop_
_entity.id
_entity.type
_entity.pdbx_description
1 polymer ?
#
loop_
_entity_poly.entity_id
_entity_poly.type
_entity_poly.pdbx_seq_one_letter_code
_entity_poly.pdbx_strand_id
1 'polypeptide(L)'
;GMTECGPLISYTDYWEFIPRSCGKILAPIMELRIDSPDPFNVPGEILTRGENVMMGYYKNEKATAEVLEPDGWLHTGDMGTTDDIGTIFIRGRCKSMLLGSNGQNIYPEEIEARLNNMRCVMESLIVDRNGRLVALVVPDYEQADNEGVDHAKLQEIMNENLKELNTQVAAYERIAEIMLYPTEFEKTAKRSIKRYLYR
;
A
#
# COMPACT_ATOMS: atom_id res chain seq x y z
N GLY A 1 -0.44 -11.75 -5.13
CA GLY A 1 -1.47 -12.79 -5.04
C GLY A 1 -2.55 -12.52 -4.02
N MET A 2 -3.65 -13.20 -4.10
CA MET A 2 -4.77 -13.07 -3.17
C MET A 2 -5.53 -14.40 -3.07
N THR A 3 -6.24 -14.61 -1.96
CA THR A 3 -6.98 -15.87 -1.70
C THR A 3 -7.99 -16.17 -2.80
N GLU A 4 -8.64 -15.16 -3.32
CA GLU A 4 -9.64 -15.20 -4.39
C GLU A 4 -9.08 -15.68 -5.75
N CYS A 5 -7.75 -15.80 -5.87
CA CYS A 5 -7.05 -16.27 -7.08
C CYS A 5 -6.22 -17.53 -6.87
N GLY A 6 -6.45 -18.31 -5.84
CA GLY A 6 -5.92 -19.62 -5.55
C GLY A 6 -4.41 -19.86 -5.41
N PRO A 7 -3.56 -19.04 -4.78
CA PRO A 7 -3.60 -17.59 -4.53
C PRO A 7 -2.82 -16.74 -5.55
N LEU A 8 -2.18 -17.35 -6.56
CA LEU A 8 -1.14 -16.73 -7.39
C LEU A 8 -1.74 -15.95 -8.57
N ILE A 9 -1.31 -14.70 -8.75
CA ILE A 9 -1.66 -13.85 -9.89
C ILE A 9 -0.45 -13.57 -10.76
N SER A 10 0.65 -13.19 -10.13
CA SER A 10 1.89 -12.83 -10.80
C SER A 10 3.10 -13.38 -10.04
N TYR A 11 4.20 -13.53 -10.73
CA TYR A 11 5.47 -13.93 -10.13
C TYR A 11 6.65 -13.33 -10.91
N THR A 12 7.84 -13.39 -10.31
CA THR A 12 9.08 -13.05 -10.98
C THR A 12 10.07 -14.19 -10.83
N ASP A 13 10.75 -14.50 -11.92
CA ASP A 13 11.91 -15.38 -11.86
C ASP A 13 13.12 -14.64 -11.27
N TYR A 14 14.01 -15.39 -10.63
CA TYR A 14 15.20 -14.82 -10.00
C TYR A 14 16.02 -13.91 -10.94
N TRP A 15 16.07 -14.25 -12.21
CA TRP A 15 16.84 -13.53 -13.25
C TRP A 15 16.15 -12.28 -13.78
N GLU A 16 14.84 -12.14 -13.57
CA GLU A 16 14.01 -11.03 -14.04
C GLU A 16 13.57 -10.10 -12.89
N PHE A 17 14.23 -10.20 -11.74
CA PHE A 17 13.86 -9.43 -10.57
C PHE A 17 14.04 -7.92 -10.79
N ILE A 18 12.94 -7.20 -10.68
CA ILE A 18 12.89 -5.74 -10.66
C ILE A 18 12.48 -5.29 -9.26
N PRO A 19 13.29 -4.47 -8.55
CA PRO A 19 12.94 -3.97 -7.23
C PRO A 19 11.56 -3.30 -7.20
N ARG A 20 10.78 -3.58 -6.15
CA ARG A 20 9.42 -3.07 -5.93
C ARG A 20 8.37 -3.58 -6.91
N SER A 21 8.67 -4.50 -7.80
CA SER A 21 7.70 -5.13 -8.69
C SER A 21 7.07 -6.37 -8.06
N CYS A 22 5.91 -6.74 -8.59
CA CYS A 22 5.25 -8.01 -8.31
C CYS A 22 5.50 -9.04 -9.43
N GLY A 23 6.45 -8.77 -10.34
CA GLY A 23 6.70 -9.61 -11.50
C GLY A 23 5.64 -9.47 -12.59
N LYS A 24 5.54 -10.49 -13.41
CA LYS A 24 4.61 -10.56 -14.55
C LYS A 24 3.44 -11.48 -14.25
N ILE A 25 2.33 -11.25 -14.97
CA ILE A 25 1.14 -12.10 -14.88
C ILE A 25 1.48 -13.57 -15.15
N LEU A 26 0.80 -14.49 -14.49
CA LEU A 26 0.93 -15.94 -14.71
C LEU A 26 0.25 -16.35 -16.03
N ALA A 27 0.85 -15.97 -17.15
CA ALA A 27 0.34 -16.36 -18.47
C ALA A 27 0.67 -17.83 -18.81
N PRO A 28 -0.17 -18.53 -19.58
CA PRO A 28 -1.44 -18.09 -20.15
C PRO A 28 -2.67 -18.29 -19.23
N ILE A 29 -2.47 -18.71 -17.99
CA ILE A 29 -3.55 -19.09 -17.05
C ILE A 29 -4.36 -17.87 -16.64
N MET A 30 -3.70 -16.71 -16.55
CA MET A 30 -4.30 -15.45 -16.09
C MET A 30 -4.14 -14.33 -17.09
N GLU A 31 -5.12 -13.44 -17.09
CA GLU A 31 -5.10 -12.14 -17.74
C GLU A 31 -5.10 -11.04 -16.67
N LEU A 32 -4.53 -9.88 -16.99
CA LEU A 32 -4.49 -8.71 -16.14
C LEU A 32 -4.84 -7.46 -16.92
N ARG A 33 -5.63 -6.59 -16.31
CA ARG A 33 -5.96 -5.25 -16.82
C ARG A 33 -5.76 -4.25 -15.69
N ILE A 34 -5.20 -3.10 -16.02
CA ILE A 34 -5.16 -1.94 -15.12
C ILE A 34 -6.21 -0.96 -15.62
N ASP A 35 -7.19 -0.65 -14.79
CA ASP A 35 -8.28 0.29 -15.12
C ASP A 35 -7.77 1.73 -15.01
N SER A 36 -7.06 2.14 -16.04
CA SER A 36 -6.41 3.46 -16.15
C SER A 36 -6.40 3.93 -17.60
N PRO A 37 -6.55 5.24 -17.86
CA PRO A 37 -6.36 5.79 -19.20
C PRO A 37 -4.90 5.72 -19.70
N ASP A 38 -3.94 5.61 -18.79
CA ASP A 38 -2.52 5.43 -19.06
C ASP A 38 -1.91 4.51 -17.99
N PRO A 39 -1.98 3.19 -18.16
CA PRO A 39 -1.54 2.22 -17.15
C PRO A 39 -0.03 2.23 -16.89
N PHE A 40 0.74 2.92 -17.71
CA PHE A 40 2.19 3.08 -17.50
C PHE A 40 2.51 4.19 -16.50
N ASN A 41 1.75 5.29 -16.52
CA ASN A 41 2.07 6.49 -15.75
C ASN A 41 1.00 6.83 -14.70
N VAL A 42 -0.25 6.42 -14.92
CA VAL A 42 -1.38 6.72 -14.03
C VAL A 42 -1.87 5.44 -13.38
N PRO A 43 -1.74 5.28 -12.06
CA PRO A 43 -2.23 4.10 -11.37
C PRO A 43 -3.74 3.93 -11.54
N GLY A 44 -4.15 2.69 -11.82
CA GLY A 44 -5.54 2.26 -11.86
C GLY A 44 -5.76 1.01 -11.03
N GLU A 45 -7.01 0.62 -10.82
CA GLU A 45 -7.30 -0.64 -10.16
C GLU A 45 -6.79 -1.81 -11.01
N ILE A 46 -6.14 -2.75 -10.34
CA ILE A 46 -5.69 -3.99 -10.96
C ILE A 46 -6.88 -4.95 -11.00
N LEU A 47 -7.27 -5.36 -12.20
CA LEU A 47 -8.26 -6.42 -12.43
C LEU A 47 -7.55 -7.65 -12.98
N THR A 48 -8.05 -8.81 -12.59
CA THR A 48 -7.50 -10.09 -13.07
C THR A 48 -8.62 -11.04 -13.46
N ARG A 49 -8.36 -11.89 -14.46
CA ARG A 49 -9.26 -12.93 -14.93
C ARG A 49 -8.47 -14.19 -15.23
N GLY A 50 -9.03 -15.35 -14.95
CA GLY A 50 -8.36 -16.62 -15.24
C GLY A 50 -9.04 -17.81 -14.56
N GLU A 51 -8.52 -19.00 -14.87
CA GLU A 51 -9.08 -20.27 -14.38
C GLU A 51 -8.96 -20.45 -12.86
N ASN A 52 -8.04 -19.76 -12.23
CA ASN A 52 -7.80 -19.79 -10.78
C ASN A 52 -8.56 -18.70 -10.00
N VAL A 53 -9.33 -17.87 -10.68
CA VAL A 53 -10.23 -16.90 -10.01
C VAL A 53 -11.41 -17.66 -9.39
N MET A 54 -11.75 -17.29 -8.14
CA MET A 54 -12.87 -17.89 -7.40
C MET A 54 -14.20 -17.81 -8.17
N MET A 55 -15.07 -18.76 -7.94
CA MET A 55 -16.46 -18.68 -8.43
C MET A 55 -17.33 -17.68 -7.66
N GLY A 56 -16.89 -17.29 -6.45
CA GLY A 56 -17.60 -16.35 -5.60
C GLY A 56 -17.43 -16.65 -4.11
N TYR A 57 -17.96 -15.77 -3.27
CA TYR A 57 -18.02 -15.95 -1.83
C TYR A 57 -19.21 -16.87 -1.46
N TYR A 58 -18.93 -17.90 -0.66
CA TYR A 58 -19.95 -18.88 -0.28
C TYR A 58 -21.15 -18.24 0.41
N LYS A 59 -22.35 -18.45 -0.14
CA LYS A 59 -23.62 -17.88 0.33
C LYS A 59 -23.62 -16.36 0.47
N ASN A 60 -22.83 -15.66 -0.33
CA ASN A 60 -22.75 -14.21 -0.30
C ASN A 60 -22.68 -13.63 -1.73
N GLU A 61 -23.79 -13.73 -2.44
CA GLU A 61 -23.91 -13.26 -3.82
C GLU A 61 -23.67 -11.74 -3.94
N LYS A 62 -24.11 -10.97 -2.93
CA LYS A 62 -23.91 -9.53 -2.91
C LYS A 62 -22.42 -9.18 -2.89
N ALA A 63 -21.65 -9.74 -1.96
CA ALA A 63 -20.22 -9.50 -1.90
C ALA A 63 -19.49 -10.03 -3.14
N THR A 64 -19.99 -11.11 -3.75
CA THR A 64 -19.45 -11.62 -5.01
C THR A 64 -19.65 -10.61 -6.14
N ALA A 65 -20.85 -10.11 -6.32
CA ALA A 65 -21.17 -9.14 -7.36
C ALA A 65 -20.46 -7.78 -7.19
N GLU A 66 -20.00 -7.45 -5.98
CA GLU A 66 -19.22 -6.25 -5.71
C GLU A 66 -17.78 -6.33 -6.24
N VAL A 67 -17.25 -7.55 -6.47
CA VAL A 67 -15.84 -7.74 -6.85
C VAL A 67 -15.63 -8.57 -8.11
N LEU A 68 -16.64 -9.32 -8.56
CA LEU A 68 -16.53 -10.20 -9.71
C LEU A 68 -17.52 -9.78 -10.79
N GLU A 69 -17.00 -9.33 -11.93
CA GLU A 69 -17.81 -8.95 -13.11
C GLU A 69 -18.42 -10.20 -13.78
N PRO A 70 -19.55 -10.06 -14.48
CA PRO A 70 -20.20 -11.19 -15.16
C PRO A 70 -19.34 -11.91 -16.21
N ASP A 71 -18.35 -11.21 -16.79
CA ASP A 71 -17.41 -11.73 -17.78
C ASP A 71 -16.11 -12.29 -17.14
N GLY A 72 -16.09 -12.40 -15.80
CA GLY A 72 -15.03 -13.07 -15.02
C GLY A 72 -13.87 -12.17 -14.58
N TRP A 73 -13.93 -10.86 -14.79
CA TRP A 73 -12.94 -9.96 -14.21
C TRP A 73 -13.16 -9.78 -12.70
N LEU A 74 -12.10 -10.00 -11.94
CA LEU A 74 -12.06 -9.80 -10.49
C LEU A 74 -11.37 -8.47 -10.17
N HIS A 75 -12.07 -7.61 -9.44
CA HIS A 75 -11.54 -6.41 -8.83
C HIS A 75 -10.67 -6.78 -7.62
N THR A 76 -9.37 -6.54 -7.70
CA THR A 76 -8.45 -6.91 -6.61
C THR A 76 -8.52 -5.95 -5.43
N GLY A 77 -8.98 -4.74 -5.65
CA GLY A 77 -8.94 -3.64 -4.70
C GLY A 77 -7.54 -3.06 -4.52
N ASP A 78 -6.57 -3.48 -5.34
CA ASP A 78 -5.21 -2.94 -5.38
C ASP A 78 -5.05 -1.98 -6.55
N MET A 79 -4.40 -0.85 -6.31
CA MET A 79 -4.02 0.13 -7.33
C MET A 79 -2.61 -0.17 -7.82
N GLY A 80 -2.39 -0.04 -9.11
CA GLY A 80 -1.07 -0.31 -9.69
C GLY A 80 -0.82 0.31 -11.05
N THR A 81 0.41 0.13 -11.50
CA THR A 81 0.89 0.48 -12.86
C THR A 81 1.59 -0.73 -13.47
N THR A 82 1.83 -0.69 -14.77
CA THR A 82 2.66 -1.67 -15.49
C THR A 82 3.75 -0.97 -16.28
N ASP A 83 4.78 -1.70 -16.70
CA ASP A 83 5.75 -1.22 -17.67
C ASP A 83 5.49 -1.84 -19.08
N ASP A 84 6.32 -1.50 -20.03
CA ASP A 84 6.25 -1.92 -21.45
C ASP A 84 6.49 -3.44 -21.64
N ILE A 85 7.08 -4.12 -20.67
CA ILE A 85 7.30 -5.57 -20.67
C ILE A 85 6.29 -6.34 -19.82
N GLY A 86 5.25 -5.65 -19.27
CA GLY A 86 4.18 -6.25 -18.48
C GLY A 86 4.52 -6.52 -17.01
N THR A 87 5.53 -5.85 -16.47
CA THR A 87 5.86 -5.93 -15.05
C THR A 87 4.87 -5.11 -14.25
N ILE A 88 4.36 -5.66 -13.15
CA ILE A 88 3.30 -5.07 -12.32
C ILE A 88 3.91 -4.39 -11.10
N PHE A 89 3.48 -3.16 -10.81
CA PHE A 89 3.87 -2.39 -9.64
C PHE A 89 2.65 -2.00 -8.84
N ILE A 90 2.51 -2.52 -7.62
CA ILE A 90 1.43 -2.13 -6.70
C ILE A 90 1.78 -0.78 -6.07
N ARG A 91 0.80 0.13 -6.03
CA ARG A 91 0.90 1.47 -5.44
C ARG A 91 0.23 1.56 -4.08
N GLY A 92 -0.86 0.83 -3.87
CA GLY A 92 -1.62 0.81 -2.64
C GLY A 92 -2.98 0.17 -2.80
N ARG A 93 -3.87 0.40 -1.82
CA ARG A 93 -5.23 -0.12 -1.84
C ARG A 93 -6.21 0.96 -2.29
N CYS A 94 -7.20 0.61 -3.11
CA CYS A 94 -8.26 1.54 -3.52
C CYS A 94 -8.95 2.20 -2.33
N LYS A 95 -9.24 1.42 -1.27
CA LYS A 95 -9.92 1.90 -0.05
C LYS A 95 -9.06 2.76 0.87
N SER A 96 -7.75 2.72 0.72
CA SER A 96 -6.80 3.50 1.53
C SER A 96 -6.36 4.78 0.86
N MET A 97 -6.55 4.90 -0.45
CA MET A 97 -6.17 6.06 -1.23
C MET A 97 -6.78 7.34 -0.64
N LEU A 98 -5.95 8.36 -0.53
CA LEU A 98 -6.35 9.71 -0.10
C LEU A 98 -6.38 10.64 -1.32
N LEU A 99 -7.33 11.58 -1.32
CA LEU A 99 -7.40 12.60 -2.34
C LEU A 99 -6.67 13.85 -1.83
N GLY A 100 -5.56 14.19 -2.46
CA GLY A 100 -4.81 15.41 -2.17
C GLY A 100 -5.62 16.67 -2.48
N SER A 101 -5.28 17.78 -1.83
CA SER A 101 -5.95 19.09 -2.03
C SER A 101 -5.89 19.60 -3.47
N ASN A 102 -4.94 19.12 -4.25
CA ASN A 102 -4.77 19.41 -5.67
C ASN A 102 -5.46 18.40 -6.61
N GLY A 103 -6.27 17.48 -6.05
CA GLY A 103 -6.97 16.44 -6.80
C GLY A 103 -6.12 15.24 -7.20
N GLN A 104 -4.88 15.14 -6.74
CA GLN A 104 -4.02 13.97 -7.00
C GLN A 104 -4.27 12.86 -6.00
N ASN A 105 -4.18 11.61 -6.48
CA ASN A 105 -4.27 10.43 -5.64
C ASN A 105 -2.97 10.25 -4.85
N ILE A 106 -3.12 10.03 -3.56
CA ILE A 106 -2.02 9.74 -2.63
C ILE A 106 -2.19 8.31 -2.14
N TYR A 107 -1.12 7.54 -2.20
CA TYR A 107 -1.07 6.15 -1.75
C TYR A 107 -0.32 6.05 -0.43
N PRO A 108 -1.03 6.05 0.72
CA PRO A 108 -0.41 6.08 2.04
C PRO A 108 0.60 4.97 2.26
N GLU A 109 0.31 3.78 1.72
CA GLU A 109 1.16 2.60 1.88
C GLU A 109 2.56 2.79 1.27
N GLU A 110 2.70 3.55 0.18
CA GLU A 110 4.02 3.85 -0.40
C GLU A 110 4.86 4.74 0.52
N ILE A 111 4.22 5.72 1.16
CA ILE A 111 4.88 6.63 2.10
C ILE A 111 5.23 5.88 3.38
N GLU A 112 4.31 5.07 3.90
CA GLU A 112 4.49 4.23 5.09
C GLU A 112 5.62 3.21 4.88
N ALA A 113 5.69 2.58 3.72
CA ALA A 113 6.76 1.64 3.40
C ALA A 113 8.15 2.28 3.44
N ARG A 114 8.27 3.56 3.10
CA ARG A 114 9.53 4.31 3.25
C ARG A 114 9.81 4.66 4.71
N LEU A 115 8.81 5.18 5.41
CA LEU A 115 8.94 5.60 6.80
C LEU A 115 9.23 4.42 7.74
N ASN A 116 8.62 3.26 7.51
CA ASN A 116 8.85 2.04 8.29
C ASN A 116 10.28 1.47 8.15
N ASN A 117 11.05 1.92 7.16
CA ASN A 117 12.47 1.56 7.02
C ASN A 117 13.42 2.60 7.64
N MET A 118 12.89 3.64 8.29
CA MET A 118 13.69 4.67 8.93
C MET A 118 14.00 4.32 10.39
N ARG A 119 14.99 5.01 10.94
CA ARG A 119 15.51 4.75 12.28
C ARG A 119 14.42 4.91 13.36
N CYS A 120 14.35 3.97 14.30
CA CYS A 120 13.40 3.93 15.42
C CYS A 120 11.93 3.96 15.02
N VAL A 121 11.58 3.48 13.84
CA VAL A 121 10.18 3.35 13.39
C VAL A 121 9.81 1.88 13.34
N MET A 122 8.89 1.44 14.19
CA MET A 122 8.34 0.09 14.16
C MET A 122 7.20 -0.02 13.15
N GLU A 123 6.28 0.94 13.16
CA GLU A 123 5.09 0.95 12.30
C GLU A 123 4.58 2.38 12.13
N SER A 124 4.07 2.70 10.95
CA SER A 124 3.50 4.01 10.67
C SER A 124 2.16 3.93 9.98
N LEU A 125 1.38 4.99 10.11
CA LEU A 125 0.08 5.16 9.47
C LEU A 125 -0.07 6.61 9.00
N ILE A 126 -0.23 6.80 7.69
CA ILE A 126 -0.48 8.12 7.11
C ILE A 126 -1.98 8.39 7.11
N VAL A 127 -2.36 9.54 7.66
CA VAL A 127 -3.74 10.01 7.74
C VAL A 127 -3.86 11.44 7.20
N ASP A 128 -5.03 11.77 6.68
CA ASP A 128 -5.37 13.16 6.38
C ASP A 128 -5.99 13.82 7.63
N ARG A 129 -5.43 14.95 8.02
CA ARG A 129 -5.99 15.80 9.07
C ARG A 129 -6.19 17.22 8.52
N ASN A 130 -7.43 17.53 8.16
CA ASN A 130 -7.81 18.85 7.62
C ASN A 130 -7.02 19.23 6.35
N GLY A 131 -6.87 18.29 5.42
CA GLY A 131 -6.15 18.51 4.16
C GLY A 131 -4.62 18.49 4.29
N ARG A 132 -4.08 18.03 5.42
CA ARG A 132 -2.64 17.87 5.66
C ARG A 132 -2.34 16.42 5.99
N LEU A 133 -1.33 15.85 5.33
CA LEU A 133 -0.87 14.51 5.64
C LEU A 133 -0.07 14.51 6.94
N VAL A 134 -0.46 13.64 7.86
CA VAL A 134 0.20 13.42 9.15
C VAL A 134 0.59 11.96 9.25
N ALA A 135 1.79 11.70 9.73
CA ALA A 135 2.25 10.34 10.03
C ALA A 135 2.06 10.07 11.53
N LEU A 136 1.23 9.08 11.85
CA LEU A 136 1.21 8.49 13.18
C LEU A 136 2.28 7.39 13.21
N VAL A 137 3.20 7.44 14.16
CA VAL A 137 4.34 6.52 14.22
C VAL A 137 4.37 5.82 15.57
N VAL A 138 4.37 4.50 15.54
CA VAL A 138 4.70 3.68 16.70
C VAL A 138 6.23 3.51 16.69
N PRO A 139 6.94 4.00 17.70
CA PRO A 139 8.38 3.89 17.77
C PRO A 139 8.86 2.46 17.99
N ASP A 140 10.00 2.12 17.44
CA ASP A 140 10.76 0.94 17.82
C ASP A 140 11.53 1.22 19.12
N TYR A 141 10.87 0.97 20.24
CA TYR A 141 11.45 1.19 21.55
C TYR A 141 12.62 0.24 21.84
N GLU A 142 12.61 -0.98 21.29
CA GLU A 142 13.73 -1.92 21.46
C GLU A 142 14.97 -1.39 20.76
N GLN A 143 14.85 -0.89 19.55
CA GLN A 143 15.95 -0.21 18.86
C GLN A 143 16.41 1.03 19.62
N ALA A 144 15.49 1.87 20.08
CA ALA A 144 15.79 3.08 20.83
C ALA A 144 16.58 2.79 22.12
N ASP A 145 16.15 1.80 22.90
CA ASP A 145 16.82 1.38 24.14
C ASP A 145 18.23 0.83 23.86
N ASN A 146 18.39 0.00 22.83
CA ASN A 146 19.69 -0.54 22.43
C ASN A 146 20.68 0.56 21.98
N GLU A 147 20.18 1.67 21.43
CA GLU A 147 20.99 2.81 20.99
C GLU A 147 21.13 3.90 22.08
N GLY A 148 20.55 3.72 23.25
CA GLY A 148 20.56 4.70 24.34
C GLY A 148 19.82 6.01 23.99
N VAL A 149 18.72 5.89 23.23
CA VAL A 149 17.88 7.00 22.79
C VAL A 149 16.80 7.26 23.84
N ASP A 150 16.85 8.42 24.48
CA ASP A 150 15.78 8.88 25.35
C ASP A 150 14.62 9.50 24.57
N HIS A 151 13.54 9.86 25.26
CA HIS A 151 12.35 10.43 24.65
C HIS A 151 12.61 11.74 23.87
N ALA A 152 13.47 12.60 24.38
CA ALA A 152 13.81 13.87 23.71
C ALA A 152 14.55 13.61 22.40
N LYS A 153 15.54 12.74 22.45
CA LYS A 153 16.31 12.32 21.27
C LYS A 153 15.47 11.55 20.26
N LEU A 154 14.48 10.76 20.73
CA LEU A 154 13.53 10.08 19.84
C LEU A 154 12.72 11.09 19.02
N GLN A 155 12.30 12.20 19.64
CA GLN A 155 11.58 13.26 18.92
C GLN A 155 12.48 13.97 17.89
N GLU A 156 13.78 14.14 18.20
CA GLU A 156 14.76 14.67 17.24
C GLU A 156 14.92 13.73 16.04
N ILE A 157 15.04 12.43 16.29
CA ILE A 157 15.12 11.41 15.23
C ILE A 157 13.86 11.45 14.34
N MET A 158 12.66 11.57 14.92
CA MET A 158 11.44 11.69 14.13
C MET A 158 11.43 12.97 13.27
N ASN A 159 11.97 14.07 13.75
CA ASN A 159 12.10 15.29 12.96
C ASN A 159 13.14 15.14 11.82
N GLU A 160 14.19 14.36 12.02
CA GLU A 160 15.14 14.01 10.96
C GLU A 160 14.50 13.10 9.93
N ASN A 161 13.80 12.04 10.37
CA ASN A 161 13.04 11.14 9.51
C ASN A 161 12.00 11.90 8.65
N LEU A 162 11.29 12.87 9.25
CA LEU A 162 10.35 13.71 8.52
C LEU A 162 11.02 14.50 7.39
N LYS A 163 12.15 15.11 7.66
CA LYS A 163 12.92 15.86 6.66
C LYS A 163 13.38 14.95 5.53
N GLU A 164 13.99 13.82 5.89
CA GLU A 164 14.48 12.83 4.93
C GLU A 164 13.34 12.27 4.07
N LEU A 165 12.23 11.83 4.68
CA LEU A 165 11.06 11.32 3.99
C LEU A 165 10.55 12.32 2.96
N ASN A 166 10.43 13.59 3.34
CA ASN A 166 9.94 14.66 2.48
C ASN A 166 10.88 15.00 1.31
N THR A 167 12.11 14.50 1.29
CA THR A 167 12.98 14.56 0.10
C THR A 167 12.74 13.41 -0.87
N GLN A 168 12.12 12.33 -0.41
CA GLN A 168 11.92 11.08 -1.16
C GLN A 168 10.52 10.95 -1.78
N VAL A 169 9.61 11.85 -1.43
CA VAL A 169 8.21 11.85 -1.90
C VAL A 169 7.91 13.07 -2.75
N ALA A 170 6.87 12.99 -3.59
CA ALA A 170 6.42 14.12 -4.39
C ALA A 170 5.92 15.28 -3.51
N ALA A 171 5.91 16.50 -4.05
CA ALA A 171 5.53 17.68 -3.28
C ALA A 171 4.13 17.60 -2.65
N TYR A 172 3.19 16.95 -3.33
CA TYR A 172 1.82 16.75 -2.85
C TYR A 172 1.67 15.60 -1.84
N GLU A 173 2.69 14.75 -1.69
CA GLU A 173 2.75 13.64 -0.73
C GLU A 173 3.49 14.01 0.56
N ARG A 174 3.99 15.24 0.66
CA ARG A 174 4.77 15.66 1.82
C ARG A 174 3.98 15.59 3.10
N ILE A 175 4.61 15.01 4.11
CA ILE A 175 4.07 14.88 5.46
C ILE A 175 4.30 16.20 6.21
N ALA A 176 3.26 16.71 6.86
CA ALA A 176 3.34 17.94 7.64
C ALA A 176 4.04 17.74 8.99
N GLU A 177 3.77 16.60 9.62
CA GLU A 177 4.34 16.27 10.93
C GLU A 177 4.33 14.75 11.16
N ILE A 178 5.23 14.29 12.04
CA ILE A 178 5.22 12.95 12.62
C ILE A 178 4.73 13.07 14.07
N MET A 179 3.67 12.32 14.40
CA MET A 179 3.13 12.21 15.74
C MET A 179 3.45 10.84 16.31
N LEU A 180 4.12 10.80 17.47
CA LEU A 180 4.35 9.55 18.17
C LEU A 180 3.03 8.97 18.69
N TYR A 181 2.76 7.72 18.36
CA TYR A 181 1.59 6.99 18.79
C TYR A 181 2.00 6.00 19.91
N PRO A 182 1.34 6.02 21.07
CA PRO A 182 1.86 5.38 22.29
C PRO A 182 1.73 3.86 22.30
N THR A 183 0.89 3.30 21.45
CA THR A 183 0.58 1.86 21.42
C THR A 183 0.57 1.34 19.99
N GLU A 184 0.67 0.04 19.81
CA GLU A 184 0.49 -0.57 18.49
C GLU A 184 -0.89 -0.27 17.92
N PHE A 185 -0.96 -0.14 16.58
CA PHE A 185 -2.24 0.04 15.90
C PHE A 185 -3.10 -1.22 15.97
N GLU A 186 -4.41 -1.03 16.10
CA GLU A 186 -5.34 -2.14 15.98
C GLU A 186 -5.29 -2.77 14.59
N LYS A 187 -5.22 -4.09 14.55
CA LYS A 187 -5.09 -4.86 13.31
C LYS A 187 -6.26 -5.82 13.10
N THR A 188 -6.52 -6.12 11.85
CA THR A 188 -7.41 -7.21 11.45
C THR A 188 -6.73 -8.56 11.74
N ALA A 189 -7.48 -9.67 11.59
CA ALA A 189 -6.92 -11.03 11.67
C ALA A 189 -5.80 -11.28 10.64
N LYS A 190 -5.80 -10.55 9.52
CA LYS A 190 -4.75 -10.59 8.49
C LYS A 190 -3.56 -9.64 8.78
N ARG A 191 -3.47 -9.09 10.01
CA ARG A 191 -2.45 -8.13 10.47
C ARG A 191 -2.41 -6.79 9.73
N SER A 192 -3.45 -6.44 8.97
CA SER A 192 -3.58 -5.10 8.37
C SER A 192 -4.13 -4.10 9.38
N ILE A 193 -3.58 -2.89 9.43
CA ILE A 193 -4.05 -1.82 10.32
C ILE A 193 -5.51 -1.46 9.98
N LYS A 194 -6.34 -1.34 11.00
CA LYS A 194 -7.73 -0.88 10.87
C LYS A 194 -7.75 0.65 10.71
N ARG A 195 -7.34 1.14 9.55
CA ARG A 195 -7.16 2.58 9.24
C ARG A 195 -8.35 3.45 9.62
N TYR A 196 -9.59 2.91 9.52
CA TYR A 196 -10.81 3.64 9.83
C TYR A 196 -10.93 4.09 11.29
N LEU A 197 -10.15 3.53 12.20
CA LEU A 197 -10.11 3.94 13.61
C LEU A 197 -9.26 5.20 13.86
N TYR A 198 -8.46 5.62 12.88
CA TYR A 198 -7.45 6.67 13.05
C TYR A 198 -7.67 7.89 12.12
N ARG A 199 -8.77 7.90 11.38
CA ARG A 199 -9.16 8.98 10.47
C ARG A 199 -9.72 10.18 11.20
#